data_6654b65bcb2e2d5de0d0b60139b1973a
#
_entry.id   6654b65bcb2e2d5de0d0b60139b1973a
#
_cell.length_a   1.000
_cell.length_b   1.000
_cell.length_c   1.000
_cell.angle_alpha   90.00
_cell.angle_beta   90.00
_cell.angle_gamma   90.00
#
_symmetry.space_group_name_H-M   'P 1'
#
loop_
_entity.id
_entity.type
_entity.pdbx_description
1 polymer ?
#
loop_
_entity_poly.entity_id
_entity_poly.type
_entity_poly.pdbx_seq_one_letter_code
_entity_poly.pdbx_strand_id
1 'polypeptide(L)'
;MSAIQYLKNDDGIIILTLDSPNQSANTMNADFRVALENIVSKLKSETSITGIIFCSAKKTFFAGGDLDELIQARLEDATPFFEMIQKMKAEFRYIETLGVPVVAALNGTALGGGWEIA
;
A
#
# COMPACT_ATOMS: atom_id res chain seq x y z
N MET A 1 2.06 15.14 3.77
CA MET A 1 1.69 14.43 2.52
C MET A 1 1.58 12.94 2.80
N SER A 2 0.59 12.30 2.24
CA SER A 2 0.39 10.85 2.41
C SER A 2 1.22 10.07 1.37
N ALA A 3 1.75 8.91 1.77
CA ALA A 3 2.45 8.01 0.87
C ALA A 3 1.51 7.35 -0.17
N ILE A 4 0.20 7.40 0.05
CA ILE A 4 -0.81 6.91 -0.90
C ILE A 4 -1.83 8.02 -1.11
N GLN A 5 -1.99 8.45 -2.35
CA GLN A 5 -3.02 9.42 -2.72
C GLN A 5 -4.30 8.68 -3.08
N TYR A 6 -5.42 9.20 -2.63
CA TYR A 6 -6.74 8.58 -2.80
C TYR A 6 -7.60 9.48 -3.71
N LEU A 7 -8.10 8.90 -4.79
CA LEU A 7 -9.01 9.58 -5.70
C LEU A 7 -10.14 8.64 -6.09
N LYS A 8 -11.38 9.12 -5.97
CA LYS A 8 -12.54 8.41 -6.49
C LYS A 8 -13.06 9.16 -7.72
N ASN A 9 -13.17 8.48 -8.85
CA ASN A 9 -13.71 9.09 -10.06
C ASN A 9 -15.25 8.98 -10.13
N ASP A 10 -15.84 9.56 -11.18
CA ASP A 10 -17.30 9.59 -11.34
C ASP A 10 -17.91 8.20 -11.58
N ASP A 11 -17.10 7.24 -12.04
CA ASP A 11 -17.54 5.87 -12.28
C ASP A 11 -17.46 4.99 -11.03
N GLY A 12 -17.03 5.54 -9.89
CA GLY A 12 -16.90 4.78 -8.65
C GLY A 12 -15.57 4.02 -8.54
N ILE A 13 -14.61 4.28 -9.43
CA ILE A 13 -13.29 3.66 -9.37
C ILE A 13 -12.40 4.44 -8.41
N ILE A 14 -11.80 3.75 -7.45
CA ILE A 14 -10.85 4.31 -6.51
C ILE A 14 -9.44 4.14 -7.09
N ILE A 15 -8.74 5.25 -7.26
CA ILE A 15 -7.35 5.25 -7.73
C ILE A 15 -6.44 5.53 -6.55
N LEU A 16 -5.62 4.55 -6.22
CA LEU A 16 -4.65 4.62 -5.12
C LEU A 16 -3.26 4.80 -5.74
N THR A 17 -2.73 6.02 -5.66
CA THR A 17 -1.43 6.36 -6.23
C THR A 17 -0.37 6.28 -5.15
N LEU A 18 0.58 5.36 -5.32
CA LEU A 18 1.72 5.19 -4.42
C LEU A 18 2.74 6.29 -4.68
N ASP A 19 2.98 7.13 -3.69
CA ASP A 19 3.85 8.30 -3.83
C ASP A 19 4.53 8.64 -2.49
N SER A 20 5.54 7.85 -2.12
CA SER A 20 6.28 8.03 -0.87
C SER A 20 6.91 9.42 -0.80
N PRO A 21 6.61 10.24 0.23
CA PRO A 21 7.18 11.59 0.35
C PRO A 21 8.70 11.56 0.44
N ASN A 22 9.35 12.45 -0.30
CA ASN A 22 10.81 12.65 -0.25
C ASN A 22 11.63 11.39 -0.58
N GLN A 23 11.05 10.45 -1.33
CA GLN A 23 11.69 9.20 -1.73
C GLN A 23 11.67 9.07 -3.25
N SER A 24 12.72 8.49 -3.82
CA SER A 24 12.75 8.20 -5.26
C SER A 24 11.95 6.95 -5.64
N ALA A 25 11.66 6.10 -4.66
CA ALA A 25 10.90 4.87 -4.85
C ALA A 25 9.93 4.66 -3.69
N ASN A 26 8.86 3.92 -3.95
CA ASN A 26 7.90 3.54 -2.91
C ASN A 26 8.43 2.33 -2.13
N THR A 27 8.39 2.40 -0.81
CA THR A 27 8.78 1.30 0.08
C THR A 27 7.75 1.11 1.19
N MET A 28 7.77 -0.04 1.84
CA MET A 28 6.92 -0.32 3.01
C MET A 28 7.50 0.31 4.28
N ASN A 29 7.65 1.63 4.29
CA ASN A 29 8.11 2.38 5.45
C ASN A 29 6.93 2.77 6.36
N ALA A 30 7.22 3.53 7.43
CA ALA A 30 6.19 3.97 8.37
C ALA A 30 5.12 4.84 7.71
N ASP A 31 5.51 5.73 6.79
CA ASP A 31 4.56 6.59 6.07
C ASP A 31 3.59 5.76 5.24
N PHE A 32 4.08 4.71 4.60
CA PHE A 32 3.24 3.79 3.83
C PHE A 32 2.24 3.06 4.74
N ARG A 33 2.69 2.57 5.89
CA ARG A 33 1.82 1.85 6.82
C ARG A 33 0.68 2.74 7.34
N VAL A 34 0.99 3.99 7.70
CA VAL A 34 -0.02 4.96 8.13
C VAL A 34 -1.00 5.26 7.00
N ALA A 35 -0.48 5.47 5.79
CA ALA A 35 -1.32 5.74 4.62
C ALA A 35 -2.25 4.57 4.32
N LEU A 36 -1.76 3.33 4.40
CA LEU A 36 -2.57 2.13 4.15
C LEU A 36 -3.71 2.01 5.17
N GLU A 37 -3.42 2.24 6.43
CA GLU A 37 -4.45 2.24 7.48
C GLU A 37 -5.54 3.27 7.19
N ASN A 38 -5.16 4.48 6.81
CA ASN A 38 -6.10 5.54 6.46
C ASN A 38 -6.94 5.19 5.23
N ILE A 39 -6.32 4.58 4.22
CA ILE A 39 -7.02 4.13 3.01
C ILE A 39 -8.07 3.08 3.34
N VAL A 40 -7.73 2.09 4.15
CA VAL A 40 -8.67 1.04 4.54
C VAL A 40 -9.83 1.64 5.32
N SER A 41 -9.57 2.59 6.21
CA SER A 41 -10.63 3.29 6.95
C SER A 41 -11.57 4.05 6.01
N LYS A 42 -11.03 4.71 4.98
CA LYS A 42 -11.84 5.38 3.97
C LYS A 42 -12.68 4.40 3.16
N LEU A 43 -12.10 3.27 2.75
CA LEU A 43 -12.81 2.25 1.99
C LEU A 43 -13.98 1.67 2.76
N LYS A 44 -13.84 1.52 4.08
CA LYS A 44 -14.92 1.01 4.93
C LYS A 44 -16.13 1.95 4.96
N SER A 45 -15.92 3.25 4.77
CA SER A 45 -17.00 4.24 4.76
C SER A 45 -17.49 4.57 3.35
N GLU A 46 -16.84 4.07 2.31
CA GLU A 46 -17.22 4.32 0.93
C GLU A 46 -18.45 3.53 0.51
N THR A 47 -19.24 4.13 -0.37
CA THR A 47 -20.37 3.48 -1.01
C THR A 47 -20.17 3.52 -2.54
N SER A 48 -20.80 2.60 -3.25
CA SER A 48 -20.78 2.59 -4.71
C SER A 48 -19.39 2.47 -5.33
N ILE A 49 -18.50 1.68 -4.70
CA ILE A 49 -17.19 1.36 -5.28
C ILE A 49 -17.40 0.33 -6.40
N THR A 50 -16.85 0.61 -7.59
CA THR A 50 -16.92 -0.29 -8.75
C THR A 50 -15.60 -0.97 -9.06
N GLY A 51 -14.50 -0.45 -8.58
CA GLY A 51 -13.17 -1.04 -8.77
C GLY A 51 -12.09 -0.25 -8.06
N ILE A 52 -10.91 -0.85 -7.92
CA ILE A 52 -9.75 -0.22 -7.28
C ILE A 52 -8.55 -0.40 -8.20
N ILE A 53 -7.78 0.68 -8.40
CA ILE A 53 -6.54 0.65 -9.17
C ILE A 53 -5.40 1.12 -8.28
N PHE A 54 -4.35 0.30 -8.17
CA PHE A 54 -3.07 0.71 -7.60
C PHE A 54 -2.14 1.16 -8.72
N CYS A 55 -1.59 2.35 -8.62
CA CYS A 55 -0.58 2.84 -9.54
C CYS A 55 0.51 3.58 -8.77
N SER A 56 1.59 3.95 -9.44
CA SER A 56 2.73 4.63 -8.82
C SER A 56 3.02 5.95 -9.51
N ALA A 57 3.30 6.98 -8.72
CA ALA A 57 3.81 8.25 -9.24
C ALA A 57 5.32 8.24 -9.47
N LYS A 58 6.00 7.16 -9.08
CA LYS A 58 7.45 6.99 -9.22
C LYS A 58 7.80 6.22 -10.50
N LYS A 59 9.09 6.16 -10.83
CA LYS A 59 9.58 5.40 -12.00
C LYS A 59 9.43 3.89 -11.79
N THR A 60 9.47 3.43 -10.53
CA THR A 60 9.21 2.04 -10.17
C THR A 60 7.81 1.93 -9.57
N PHE A 61 7.23 0.74 -9.58
CA PHE A 61 5.95 0.52 -8.93
C PHE A 61 6.15 0.51 -7.41
N PHE A 62 7.00 -0.39 -6.92
CA PHE A 62 7.26 -0.52 -5.49
C PHE A 62 8.57 -1.29 -5.27
N ALA A 63 9.41 -0.81 -4.36
CA ALA A 63 10.75 -1.37 -4.14
C ALA A 63 10.82 -2.40 -3.00
N GLY A 64 9.73 -2.66 -2.30
CA GLY A 64 9.68 -3.65 -1.23
C GLY A 64 9.83 -3.04 0.16
N GLY A 65 10.42 -3.81 1.08
CA GLY A 65 10.61 -3.36 2.46
C GLY A 65 11.61 -2.23 2.60
N ASP A 66 11.54 -1.52 3.72
CA ASP A 66 12.51 -0.48 4.06
C ASP A 66 13.78 -1.15 4.57
N LEU A 67 14.86 -1.08 3.80
CA LEU A 67 16.13 -1.70 4.15
C LEU A 67 16.73 -1.14 5.44
N ASP A 68 16.58 0.15 5.68
CA ASP A 68 17.09 0.78 6.91
C ASP A 68 16.37 0.21 8.14
N GLU A 69 15.06 0.03 8.05
CA GLU A 69 14.27 -0.58 9.11
C GLU A 69 14.69 -2.03 9.36
N LEU A 70 14.90 -2.80 8.29
CA LEU A 70 15.32 -4.19 8.37
C LEU A 70 16.71 -4.34 8.99
N ILE A 71 17.64 -3.47 8.63
CA ILE A 71 19.01 -3.47 9.18
C ILE A 71 19.00 -3.17 10.68
N GLN A 72 18.09 -2.31 11.14
CA GLN A 72 17.98 -1.93 12.54
C GLN A 72 17.14 -2.91 13.37
N ALA A 73 16.46 -3.85 12.74
CA ALA A 73 15.61 -4.83 13.42
C ALA A 73 16.47 -5.72 14.35
N ARG A 74 15.97 -5.95 15.56
CA ARG A 74 16.63 -6.78 16.58
C ARG A 74 15.71 -7.93 16.96
N LEU A 75 16.30 -8.96 17.59
CA LEU A 75 15.53 -10.12 18.04
C LEU A 75 14.38 -9.72 18.99
N GLU A 76 14.60 -8.74 19.84
CA GLU A 76 13.58 -8.21 20.77
C GLU A 76 12.42 -7.52 20.06
N ASP A 77 12.61 -7.12 18.79
CA ASP A 77 11.61 -6.47 17.97
C ASP A 77 10.77 -7.48 17.16
N ALA A 78 11.02 -8.77 17.30
CA ALA A 78 10.40 -9.82 16.47
C ALA A 78 8.88 -9.83 16.61
N THR A 79 8.34 -9.73 17.84
CA THR A 79 6.89 -9.75 18.06
C THR A 79 6.19 -8.51 17.52
N PRO A 80 6.64 -7.28 17.82
CA PRO A 80 6.07 -6.08 17.19
C PRO A 80 6.17 -6.09 15.68
N PHE A 81 7.28 -6.56 15.12
CA PHE A 81 7.49 -6.65 13.68
C PHE A 81 6.49 -7.64 13.04
N PHE A 82 6.32 -8.80 13.65
CA PHE A 82 5.35 -9.81 13.20
C PHE A 82 3.93 -9.27 13.21
N GLU A 83 3.53 -8.59 14.28
CA GLU A 83 2.20 -8.00 14.41
C GLU A 83 1.96 -6.93 13.34
N MET A 84 2.97 -6.11 13.05
CA MET A 84 2.92 -5.09 12.00
C MET A 84 2.67 -5.73 10.63
N ILE A 85 3.38 -6.80 10.31
CA ILE A 85 3.21 -7.53 9.04
C ILE A 85 1.81 -8.16 8.98
N GLN A 86 1.33 -8.76 10.06
CA GLN A 86 0.00 -9.36 10.09
C GLN A 86 -1.09 -8.30 9.87
N LYS A 87 -0.91 -7.12 10.45
CA LYS A 87 -1.84 -6.01 10.23
C LYS A 87 -1.87 -5.58 8.76
N MET A 88 -0.71 -5.42 8.12
CA MET A 88 -0.66 -5.07 6.70
C MET A 88 -1.31 -6.15 5.83
N LYS A 89 -1.05 -7.42 6.13
CA LYS A 89 -1.69 -8.52 5.40
C LYS A 89 -3.21 -8.47 5.51
N ALA A 90 -3.72 -8.20 6.71
CA ALA A 90 -5.15 -8.08 6.95
C ALA A 90 -5.74 -6.90 6.16
N GLU A 91 -5.04 -5.78 6.10
CA GLU A 91 -5.45 -4.60 5.35
C GLU A 91 -5.51 -4.87 3.84
N PHE A 92 -4.50 -5.52 3.27
CA PHE A 92 -4.53 -5.93 1.87
C PHE A 92 -5.61 -6.98 1.59
N ARG A 93 -5.79 -7.91 2.51
CA ARG A 93 -6.85 -8.91 2.39
C ARG A 93 -8.23 -8.27 2.38
N TYR A 94 -8.43 -7.25 3.20
CA TYR A 94 -9.67 -6.49 3.20
C TYR A 94 -9.95 -5.88 1.82
N ILE A 95 -8.94 -5.25 1.21
CA ILE A 95 -9.06 -4.67 -0.13
C ILE A 95 -9.38 -5.76 -1.16
N GLU A 96 -8.66 -6.88 -1.11
CA GLU A 96 -8.83 -7.99 -2.04
C GLU A 96 -10.24 -8.59 -1.98
N THR A 97 -10.86 -8.58 -0.79
CA THR A 97 -12.16 -9.23 -0.55
C THR A 97 -13.34 -8.28 -0.56
N LEU A 98 -13.17 -7.04 -1.06
CA LEU A 98 -14.26 -6.06 -1.17
C LEU A 98 -15.37 -6.47 -2.17
N GLY A 99 -15.09 -7.45 -3.03
CA GLY A 99 -16.05 -7.90 -4.02
C GLY A 99 -16.05 -7.07 -5.30
N VAL A 100 -15.04 -6.23 -5.51
CA VAL A 100 -14.86 -5.44 -6.74
C VAL A 100 -13.51 -5.78 -7.37
N PRO A 101 -13.32 -5.57 -8.68
CA PRO A 101 -12.01 -5.77 -9.30
C PRO A 101 -10.95 -4.86 -8.67
N VAL A 102 -9.77 -5.43 -8.40
CA VAL A 102 -8.60 -4.71 -7.92
C VAL A 102 -7.47 -4.97 -8.90
N VAL A 103 -6.91 -3.90 -9.47
CA VAL A 103 -5.91 -3.97 -10.53
C VAL A 103 -4.67 -3.18 -10.11
N ALA A 104 -3.49 -3.75 -10.36
CA ALA A 104 -2.22 -3.06 -10.22
C ALA A 104 -1.71 -2.63 -11.60
N ALA A 105 -1.57 -1.32 -11.80
CA ALA A 105 -1.00 -0.77 -13.03
C ALA A 105 0.51 -0.68 -12.87
N LEU A 106 1.21 -1.75 -13.22
CA LEU A 106 2.67 -1.86 -13.06
C LEU A 106 3.36 -1.01 -14.13
N ASN A 107 4.03 0.04 -13.70
CA ASN A 107 4.75 0.96 -14.59
C ASN A 107 6.27 0.74 -14.58
N GLY A 108 6.76 -0.21 -13.81
CA GLY A 108 8.18 -0.49 -13.65
C GLY A 108 8.42 -1.58 -12.62
N THR A 109 9.59 -1.58 -12.02
CA THR A 109 10.03 -2.60 -11.08
C THR A 109 9.08 -2.75 -9.88
N ALA A 110 8.73 -4.00 -9.57
CA ALA A 110 7.97 -4.38 -8.37
C ALA A 110 8.75 -5.50 -7.67
N LEU A 111 9.35 -5.19 -6.50
CA LEU A 111 10.23 -6.11 -5.76
C LEU A 111 9.63 -6.46 -4.42
N GLY A 112 9.84 -7.71 -3.99
CA GLY A 112 9.41 -8.17 -2.66
C GLY A 112 7.96 -7.82 -2.37
N GLY A 113 7.72 -7.00 -1.35
CA GLY A 113 6.38 -6.52 -0.98
C GLY A 113 5.65 -5.81 -2.11
N GLY A 114 6.37 -5.16 -3.04
CA GLY A 114 5.77 -4.53 -4.21
C GLY A 114 5.11 -5.55 -5.14
N TRP A 115 5.77 -6.69 -5.34
CA TRP A 115 5.19 -7.78 -6.12
C TRP A 115 4.01 -8.42 -5.39
N GLU A 116 4.09 -8.55 -4.08
CA GLU A 116 2.99 -9.09 -3.27
C GLU A 116 1.75 -8.19 -3.31
N ILE A 117 1.92 -6.86 -3.30
CA ILE A 117 0.82 -5.91 -3.47
C ILE A 117 0.15 -6.11 -4.83
N ALA A 118 0.96 -6.26 -5.85
CA ALA A 118 0.46 -6.43 -7.22
C ALA A 118 -0.28 -7.75 -7.39
#